data_926f054c1bfe21226374a381d5eb07bd
#
_entry.id   926f054c1bfe21226374a381d5eb07bd
#
_cell.length_a   1.000
_cell.length_b   1.000
_cell.length_c   1.000
_cell.angle_alpha   90.00
_cell.angle_beta   90.00
_cell.angle_gamma   90.00
#
_symmetry.space_group_name_H-M   'P 1'
#
loop_
_entity.id
_entity.type
_entity.pdbx_description
1 polymer ?
#
loop_
_entity_poly.entity_id
_entity_poly.type
_entity_poly.pdbx_seq_one_letter_code
_entity_poly.pdbx_strand_id
1 'polypeptide(L)'
;LQLGEDGARLEREIQSGEGWSLAAPEDVFVDEDGNYFICDTGNGRVLCLDKTLCLRMSIGKPDSALFDQASEFKPEKVVCAAGGRIYVQAAGVNRGLIEFSAEGEFQGYMGASPVRFDWTDYIWKILSTDVQKRQMESFVPTEYNNIAVDSEGFLFVTNSVFSQQDLLSGAA
;
A
#
# COMPACT_ATOMS: atom_id res chain seq x y z
N LEU A 1 -20.80 -2.01 9.11
CA LEU A 1 -21.71 -3.15 8.92
C LEU A 1 -21.68 -3.98 10.19
N GLN A 2 -22.81 -4.18 10.87
CA GLN A 2 -22.90 -5.02 12.05
C GLN A 2 -23.53 -6.35 11.67
N LEU A 3 -22.92 -7.47 12.10
CA LEU A 3 -23.47 -8.80 11.92
C LEU A 3 -24.29 -9.15 13.17
N GLY A 4 -25.59 -9.29 13.02
CA GLY A 4 -26.50 -9.75 14.05
C GLY A 4 -27.05 -11.15 13.72
N GLU A 5 -27.83 -11.74 14.61
CA GLU A 5 -28.49 -13.05 14.41
C GLU A 5 -29.43 -13.02 13.17
N ASP A 6 -29.93 -11.85 12.77
CA ASP A 6 -30.83 -11.65 11.63
C ASP A 6 -30.10 -11.26 10.32
N GLY A 7 -28.75 -11.34 10.27
CA GLY A 7 -27.95 -11.00 9.09
C GLY A 7 -27.21 -9.68 9.19
N ALA A 8 -26.64 -9.23 8.07
CA ALA A 8 -25.86 -8.01 8.01
C ALA A 8 -26.78 -6.78 7.94
N ARG A 9 -26.60 -5.83 8.88
CA ARG A 9 -27.33 -4.54 8.90
C ARG A 9 -26.37 -3.40 8.57
N LEU A 10 -26.76 -2.54 7.64
CA LEU A 10 -26.05 -1.28 7.38
C LEU A 10 -26.28 -0.34 8.59
N GLU A 11 -25.21 -0.04 9.29
CA GLU A 11 -25.24 0.82 10.47
C GLU A 11 -24.93 2.28 10.11
N ARG A 12 -23.96 2.48 9.23
CA ARG A 12 -23.53 3.81 8.78
C ARG A 12 -22.96 3.75 7.38
N GLU A 13 -23.22 4.79 6.60
CA GLU A 13 -22.59 5.09 5.33
C GLU A 13 -21.79 6.38 5.46
N ILE A 14 -20.53 6.37 4.99
CA ILE A 14 -19.59 7.48 5.10
C ILE A 14 -19.16 7.85 3.68
N GLN A 15 -19.53 9.05 3.22
CA GLN A 15 -19.15 9.57 1.89
C GLN A 15 -18.38 10.88 1.99
N SER A 16 -18.65 11.68 3.02
CA SER A 16 -18.03 12.99 3.22
C SER A 16 -18.11 13.45 4.68
N GLY A 17 -17.31 14.43 5.02
CA GLY A 17 -17.32 15.11 6.31
C GLY A 17 -16.85 16.56 6.17
N GLU A 18 -16.56 17.21 7.28
CA GLU A 18 -16.06 18.57 7.27
C GLU A 18 -14.66 18.64 6.64
N GLY A 19 -14.57 19.33 5.51
CA GLY A 19 -13.31 19.53 4.78
C GLY A 19 -12.83 18.33 3.93
N TRP A 20 -13.63 17.26 3.79
CA TRP A 20 -13.27 16.11 2.95
C TRP A 20 -14.48 15.43 2.31
N SER A 21 -14.23 14.78 1.19
CA SER A 21 -15.18 13.89 0.51
C SER A 21 -14.42 12.76 -0.16
N LEU A 22 -15.03 11.58 -0.26
CA LEU A 22 -14.44 10.42 -0.89
C LEU A 22 -14.74 10.39 -2.40
N ALA A 23 -13.77 9.90 -3.17
CA ALA A 23 -13.93 9.59 -4.58
C ALA A 23 -13.39 8.19 -4.86
N ALA A 24 -14.26 7.27 -5.27
CA ALA A 24 -13.93 5.88 -5.55
C ALA A 24 -13.02 5.25 -4.48
N PRO A 25 -13.43 5.20 -3.21
CA PRO A 25 -12.63 4.57 -2.16
C PRO A 25 -12.55 3.05 -2.38
N GLU A 26 -11.36 2.46 -2.19
CA GLU A 26 -11.15 1.03 -2.44
C GLU A 26 -10.93 0.20 -1.17
N ASP A 27 -10.44 0.82 -0.10
CA ASP A 27 -10.17 0.10 1.14
C ASP A 27 -10.37 0.98 2.37
N VAL A 28 -10.66 0.33 3.50
CA VAL A 28 -10.73 0.95 4.81
C VAL A 28 -10.15 0.02 5.87
N PHE A 29 -9.24 0.55 6.67
CA PHE A 29 -8.71 -0.09 7.86
C PHE A 29 -9.13 0.70 9.10
N VAL A 30 -9.48 -0.01 10.17
CA VAL A 30 -9.82 0.60 11.47
C VAL A 30 -8.84 0.06 12.50
N ASP A 31 -8.11 0.98 13.16
CA ASP A 31 -7.16 0.60 14.21
C ASP A 31 -7.87 0.29 15.55
N GLU A 32 -7.09 -0.13 16.54
CA GLU A 32 -7.59 -0.48 17.87
C GLU A 32 -8.20 0.71 18.63
N ASP A 33 -7.78 1.94 18.30
CA ASP A 33 -8.32 3.18 18.88
C ASP A 33 -9.62 3.65 18.20
N GLY A 34 -10.01 2.97 17.12
CA GLY A 34 -11.18 3.29 16.31
C GLY A 34 -10.95 4.38 15.27
N ASN A 35 -9.69 4.69 14.93
CA ASN A 35 -9.36 5.60 13.82
C ASN A 35 -9.51 4.87 12.49
N TYR A 36 -9.95 5.61 11.47
CA TYR A 36 -10.18 5.10 10.12
C TYR A 36 -9.05 5.55 9.21
N PHE A 37 -8.51 4.60 8.45
CA PHE A 37 -7.56 4.83 7.36
C PHE A 37 -8.26 4.42 6.08
N ILE A 38 -8.48 5.35 5.16
CA ILE A 38 -9.31 5.12 3.96
C ILE A 38 -8.47 5.37 2.72
N CYS A 39 -8.36 4.36 1.85
CA CYS A 39 -7.82 4.54 0.50
C CYS A 39 -8.84 5.33 -0.34
N ASP A 40 -8.69 6.63 -0.42
CA ASP A 40 -9.48 7.54 -1.25
C ASP A 40 -8.84 7.61 -2.65
N THR A 41 -8.93 6.48 -3.35
CA THR A 41 -8.16 6.15 -4.55
C THR A 41 -8.39 7.14 -5.68
N GLY A 42 -9.65 7.53 -5.90
CA GLY A 42 -10.01 8.50 -6.94
C GLY A 42 -9.46 9.91 -6.68
N ASN A 43 -9.20 10.26 -5.42
CA ASN A 43 -8.53 11.51 -5.03
C ASN A 43 -7.01 11.35 -4.86
N GLY A 44 -6.46 10.14 -5.06
CA GLY A 44 -5.02 9.86 -4.97
C GLY A 44 -4.44 10.10 -3.58
N ARG A 45 -5.14 9.69 -2.53
CA ARG A 45 -4.72 9.91 -1.15
C ARG A 45 -5.22 8.84 -0.19
N VAL A 46 -4.59 8.76 0.98
CA VAL A 46 -5.13 8.06 2.15
C VAL A 46 -5.65 9.10 3.14
N LEU A 47 -6.91 8.98 3.55
CA LEU A 47 -7.49 9.81 4.61
C LEU A 47 -7.38 9.09 5.95
N CYS A 48 -6.91 9.80 6.96
CA CYS A 48 -6.90 9.33 8.34
C CYS A 48 -7.91 10.16 9.15
N LEU A 49 -8.96 9.49 9.61
CA LEU A 49 -10.03 10.10 10.40
C LEU A 49 -9.99 9.53 11.82
N ASP A 50 -10.35 10.31 12.79
CA ASP A 50 -10.58 9.80 14.14
C ASP A 50 -11.92 9.03 14.25
N LYS A 51 -12.17 8.42 15.40
CA LYS A 51 -13.42 7.68 15.69
C LYS A 51 -14.68 8.52 15.56
N THR A 52 -14.58 9.85 15.58
CA THR A 52 -15.69 10.79 15.39
C THR A 52 -15.82 11.25 13.94
N LEU A 53 -14.98 10.70 13.04
CA LEU A 53 -14.86 11.03 11.62
C LEU A 53 -14.32 12.44 11.35
N CYS A 54 -13.64 13.05 12.32
CA CYS A 54 -12.88 14.25 12.09
C CYS A 54 -11.59 13.96 11.35
N LEU A 55 -11.25 14.77 10.35
CA LEU A 55 -10.01 14.63 9.58
C LEU A 55 -8.80 14.90 10.49
N ARG A 56 -7.93 13.90 10.65
CA ARG A 56 -6.64 14.02 11.33
C ARG A 56 -5.51 14.36 10.36
N MET A 57 -5.44 13.62 9.24
CA MET A 57 -4.42 13.86 8.23
C MET A 57 -4.87 13.33 6.86
N SER A 58 -4.25 13.85 5.80
CA SER A 58 -4.41 13.39 4.42
C SER A 58 -3.04 13.13 3.83
N ILE A 59 -2.76 11.89 3.48
CA ILE A 59 -1.50 11.43 2.93
C ILE A 59 -1.66 11.36 1.42
N GLY A 60 -1.02 12.25 0.70
CA GLY A 60 -1.00 12.27 -0.76
C GLY A 60 0.23 11.59 -1.34
N LYS A 61 0.49 11.85 -2.60
CA LYS A 61 1.68 11.36 -3.31
C LYS A 61 2.95 11.81 -2.59
N PRO A 62 3.89 10.88 -2.28
CA PRO A 62 5.15 11.23 -1.65
C PRO A 62 5.99 12.20 -2.49
N ASP A 63 6.41 13.32 -1.91
CA ASP A 63 7.40 14.21 -2.51
C ASP A 63 8.82 13.74 -2.12
N SER A 64 9.29 12.71 -2.80
CA SER A 64 10.59 12.10 -2.55
C SER A 64 11.24 11.66 -3.85
N ALA A 65 12.55 11.81 -3.95
CA ALA A 65 13.33 11.27 -5.08
C ALA A 65 13.29 9.74 -5.17
N LEU A 66 12.93 9.05 -4.08
CA LEU A 66 12.74 7.60 -4.06
C LEU A 66 11.40 7.18 -4.68
N PHE A 67 10.41 8.08 -4.71
CA PHE A 67 9.11 7.82 -5.33
C PHE A 67 9.14 8.27 -6.79
N ASP A 68 8.62 7.42 -7.68
CA ASP A 68 8.51 7.79 -9.10
C ASP A 68 7.53 8.95 -9.28
N GLN A 69 8.06 10.13 -9.54
CA GLN A 69 7.27 11.34 -9.68
C GLN A 69 6.39 11.35 -10.95
N ALA A 70 6.67 10.51 -11.94
CA ALA A 70 5.82 10.35 -13.13
C ALA A 70 4.58 9.48 -12.85
N SER A 71 4.64 8.57 -11.87
CA SER A 71 3.53 7.70 -11.50
C SER A 71 2.45 8.45 -10.74
N GLU A 72 1.19 8.08 -10.96
CA GLU A 72 0.07 8.52 -10.13
C GLU A 72 0.10 7.78 -8.78
N PHE A 73 -0.36 8.42 -7.73
CA PHE A 73 -0.55 7.76 -6.44
C PHE A 73 -2.00 7.26 -6.33
N LYS A 74 -2.19 5.96 -6.48
CA LYS A 74 -3.50 5.29 -6.39
C LYS A 74 -3.46 4.26 -5.27
N PRO A 75 -3.72 4.65 -4.02
CA PRO A 75 -3.75 3.72 -2.90
C PRO A 75 -4.93 2.77 -3.04
N GLU A 76 -4.68 1.46 -2.94
CA GLU A 76 -5.68 0.39 -3.08
C GLU A 76 -5.89 -0.36 -1.76
N LYS A 77 -4.84 -0.49 -0.94
CA LYS A 77 -4.90 -1.14 0.36
C LYS A 77 -4.13 -0.35 1.39
N VAL A 78 -4.64 -0.33 2.61
CA VAL A 78 -4.00 0.37 3.73
C VAL A 78 -4.12 -0.43 5.02
N VAL A 79 -3.07 -0.44 5.82
CA VAL A 79 -3.10 -0.90 7.21
C VAL A 79 -2.27 0.05 8.07
N CYS A 80 -2.64 0.14 9.34
CA CYS A 80 -1.86 0.81 10.37
C CYS A 80 -1.36 -0.22 11.37
N ALA A 81 -0.04 -0.37 11.49
CA ALA A 81 0.58 -1.28 12.45
C ALA A 81 0.71 -0.63 13.83
N ALA A 82 1.00 -1.46 14.82
CA ALA A 82 1.34 -1.00 16.16
C ALA A 82 2.45 0.06 16.10
N GLY A 83 2.29 1.15 16.86
CA GLY A 83 3.21 2.30 16.80
C GLY A 83 2.86 3.33 15.73
N GLY A 84 1.73 3.18 15.02
CA GLY A 84 1.18 4.20 14.11
C GLY A 84 1.81 4.20 12.72
N ARG A 85 2.70 3.27 12.38
CA ARG A 85 3.24 3.16 11.01
C ARG A 85 2.15 2.73 10.04
N ILE A 86 2.07 3.42 8.90
CA ILE A 86 1.03 3.21 7.91
C ILE A 86 1.68 2.58 6.68
N TYR A 87 1.13 1.46 6.24
CA TYR A 87 1.57 0.74 5.05
C TYR A 87 0.49 0.79 4.00
N VAL A 88 0.89 1.18 2.79
CA VAL A 88 -0.02 1.38 1.66
C VAL A 88 0.47 0.58 0.47
N GLN A 89 -0.43 -0.22 -0.09
CA GLN A 89 -0.23 -0.77 -1.43
C GLN A 89 -0.93 0.17 -2.41
N ALA A 90 -0.23 0.57 -3.45
CA ALA A 90 -0.76 1.45 -4.48
C ALA A 90 -0.57 0.84 -5.87
N ALA A 91 -1.55 1.05 -6.76
CA ALA A 91 -1.50 0.57 -8.13
C ALA A 91 -0.26 1.07 -8.87
N GLY A 92 0.38 0.19 -9.63
CA GLY A 92 1.56 0.51 -10.44
C GLY A 92 2.85 0.75 -9.63
N VAL A 93 2.82 0.59 -8.31
CA VAL A 93 4.01 0.68 -7.45
C VAL A 93 4.59 -0.71 -7.21
N ASN A 94 5.58 -1.08 -8.03
CA ASN A 94 6.21 -2.41 -8.03
C ASN A 94 7.41 -2.52 -7.08
N ARG A 95 7.50 -1.65 -6.08
CA ARG A 95 8.62 -1.60 -5.13
C ARG A 95 8.27 -2.12 -3.73
N GLY A 96 7.15 -2.83 -3.62
CA GLY A 96 6.63 -3.29 -2.34
C GLY A 96 5.59 -2.34 -1.74
N LEU A 97 5.38 -2.44 -0.42
CA LEU A 97 4.48 -1.55 0.30
C LEU A 97 5.15 -0.20 0.53
N ILE A 98 4.38 0.87 0.41
CA ILE A 98 4.83 2.22 0.74
C ILE A 98 4.67 2.40 2.25
N GLU A 99 5.74 2.79 2.93
CA GLU A 99 5.73 3.03 4.37
C GLU A 99 5.67 4.52 4.67
N PHE A 100 4.75 4.90 5.58
CA PHE A 100 4.64 6.23 6.14
C PHE A 100 4.75 6.19 7.67
N SER A 101 5.27 7.27 8.25
CA SER A 101 5.26 7.47 9.70
C SER A 101 3.85 7.71 10.23
N ALA A 102 3.70 7.77 11.56
CA ALA A 102 2.44 8.12 12.22
C ALA A 102 1.94 9.54 11.88
N GLU A 103 2.84 10.41 11.43
CA GLU A 103 2.57 11.78 10.98
C GLU A 103 2.27 11.85 9.47
N GLY A 104 2.33 10.71 8.75
CA GLY A 104 2.07 10.63 7.31
C GLY A 104 3.28 10.98 6.44
N GLU A 105 4.49 11.00 7.00
CA GLU A 105 5.72 11.26 6.25
C GLU A 105 6.23 9.98 5.59
N PHE A 106 6.61 10.06 4.33
CA PHE A 106 7.15 8.94 3.57
C PHE A 106 8.48 8.46 4.16
N GLN A 107 8.57 7.18 4.49
CA GLN A 107 9.76 6.55 5.07
C GLN A 107 10.52 5.71 4.03
N GLY A 108 9.82 5.11 3.08
CA GLY A 108 10.44 4.23 2.09
C GLY A 108 9.49 3.15 1.59
N TYR A 109 10.09 2.01 1.21
CA TYR A 109 9.38 0.83 0.75
C TYR A 109 9.74 -0.38 1.59
N MET A 110 8.73 -1.16 1.97
CA MET A 110 8.89 -2.43 2.67
C MET A 110 8.58 -3.60 1.73
N GLY A 111 9.34 -4.69 1.86
CA GLY A 111 9.13 -5.91 1.04
C GLY A 111 9.57 -5.75 -0.42
N ALA A 112 10.23 -4.66 -0.77
CA ALA A 112 10.89 -4.55 -2.07
C ALA A 112 11.92 -5.67 -2.19
N SER A 113 11.78 -6.54 -3.18
CA SER A 113 12.87 -7.46 -3.51
C SER A 113 14.12 -6.62 -3.78
N PRO A 114 15.26 -6.90 -3.11
CA PRO A 114 16.48 -6.21 -3.43
C PRO A 114 16.78 -6.44 -4.91
N VAL A 115 16.65 -5.41 -5.72
CA VAL A 115 17.15 -5.41 -7.09
C VAL A 115 18.66 -5.58 -6.93
N ARG A 116 19.15 -6.82 -6.99
CA ARG A 116 20.59 -7.07 -7.14
C ARG A 116 20.97 -6.44 -8.46
N PHE A 117 21.65 -5.32 -8.39
CA PHE A 117 22.32 -4.74 -9.54
C PHE A 117 23.44 -5.71 -9.89
N ASP A 118 23.12 -6.69 -10.74
CA ASP A 118 24.12 -7.62 -11.24
C ASP A 118 24.86 -6.92 -12.37
N TRP A 119 26.10 -6.50 -12.08
CA TRP A 119 26.99 -5.89 -13.06
C TRP A 119 27.20 -6.80 -14.27
N THR A 120 27.04 -8.12 -14.10
CA THR A 120 27.12 -9.08 -15.18
C THR A 120 25.95 -8.94 -16.14
N ASP A 121 24.72 -8.75 -15.63
CA ASP A 121 23.52 -8.47 -16.43
C ASP A 121 23.63 -7.16 -17.21
N TYR A 122 24.22 -6.13 -16.61
CA TYR A 122 24.44 -4.84 -17.28
C TYR A 122 25.43 -4.96 -18.44
N ILE A 123 26.56 -5.68 -18.23
CA ILE A 123 27.56 -5.93 -19.28
C ILE A 123 26.96 -6.82 -20.38
N TRP A 124 26.17 -7.85 -20.01
CA TRP A 124 25.49 -8.71 -20.99
C TRP A 124 24.43 -7.93 -21.80
N LYS A 125 23.70 -6.98 -21.21
CA LYS A 125 22.78 -6.11 -21.95
C LYS A 125 23.46 -5.24 -22.99
N ILE A 126 24.69 -4.83 -22.74
CA ILE A 126 25.48 -4.03 -23.70
C ILE A 126 26.02 -4.90 -24.83
N LEU A 127 26.38 -6.15 -24.54
CA LEU A 127 27.03 -7.08 -25.48
C LEU A 127 26.06 -7.99 -26.23
N SER A 128 24.79 -8.07 -25.80
CA SER A 128 23.80 -9.00 -26.38
C SER A 128 23.17 -8.42 -27.65
N THR A 129 22.99 -9.28 -28.65
CA THR A 129 22.28 -8.96 -29.90
C THR A 129 20.75 -8.90 -29.65
N ASP A 130 20.00 -8.19 -30.51
CA ASP A 130 18.57 -7.93 -30.38
C ASP A 130 17.68 -9.21 -30.34
N VAL A 131 18.19 -10.34 -30.83
CA VAL A 131 17.50 -11.64 -30.78
C VAL A 131 17.55 -12.25 -29.38
N GLN A 132 18.66 -12.09 -28.65
CA GLN A 132 18.80 -12.58 -27.27
C GLN A 132 18.05 -11.73 -26.25
N LYS A 133 17.86 -10.44 -26.52
CA LYS A 133 17.07 -9.53 -25.67
C LYS A 133 15.59 -9.94 -25.57
N ARG A 134 15.05 -10.64 -26.56
CA ARG A 134 13.64 -11.12 -26.55
C ARG A 134 13.41 -12.38 -25.72
N GLN A 135 14.47 -13.10 -25.35
CA GLN A 135 14.42 -14.31 -24.52
C GLN A 135 14.77 -14.06 -23.04
N MET A 136 15.20 -12.84 -22.69
CA MET A 136 15.35 -12.49 -21.29
C MET A 136 13.93 -12.34 -20.69
N GLU A 137 13.60 -13.27 -19.80
CA GLU A 137 12.36 -13.24 -19.05
C GLU A 137 12.15 -11.83 -18.49
N SER A 138 11.03 -11.23 -18.89
CA SER A 138 10.55 -10.00 -18.29
C SER A 138 10.36 -10.31 -16.81
N PHE A 139 11.22 -9.76 -15.96
CA PHE A 139 11.03 -9.81 -14.52
C PHE A 139 9.72 -9.06 -14.26
N VAL A 140 8.64 -9.82 -14.06
CA VAL A 140 7.34 -9.25 -13.68
C VAL A 140 7.50 -8.84 -12.23
N PRO A 141 7.49 -7.53 -11.93
CA PRO A 141 7.54 -7.09 -10.54
C PRO A 141 6.37 -7.70 -9.79
N THR A 142 6.62 -8.20 -8.60
CA THR A 142 5.57 -8.76 -7.75
C THR A 142 4.69 -7.64 -7.25
N GLU A 143 3.47 -7.54 -7.76
CA GLU A 143 2.45 -6.64 -7.20
C GLU A 143 1.76 -7.36 -6.05
N TYR A 144 1.77 -6.73 -4.91
CA TYR A 144 0.94 -7.16 -3.78
C TYR A 144 -0.51 -6.75 -4.05
N ASN A 145 -1.45 -7.65 -3.78
CA ASN A 145 -2.87 -7.40 -4.01
C ASN A 145 -3.69 -7.34 -2.73
N ASN A 146 -3.11 -7.70 -1.60
CA ASN A 146 -3.74 -7.51 -0.30
C ASN A 146 -2.69 -7.41 0.81
N ILE A 147 -3.02 -6.68 1.88
CA ILE A 147 -2.22 -6.56 3.09
C ILE A 147 -3.11 -6.71 4.31
N ALA A 148 -2.54 -7.28 5.36
CA ALA A 148 -3.16 -7.39 6.68
C ALA A 148 -2.07 -7.24 7.75
N VAL A 149 -2.47 -6.80 8.93
CA VAL A 149 -1.60 -6.71 10.11
C VAL A 149 -2.25 -7.46 11.26
N ASP A 150 -1.46 -8.20 12.04
CA ASP A 150 -1.94 -8.82 13.27
C ASP A 150 -1.67 -7.94 14.51
N SER A 151 -2.14 -8.40 15.66
CA SER A 151 -1.97 -7.72 16.95
C SER A 151 -0.51 -7.68 17.44
N GLU A 152 0.38 -8.50 16.87
CA GLU A 152 1.82 -8.52 17.18
C GLU A 152 2.61 -7.59 16.25
N GLY A 153 1.96 -7.00 15.24
CA GLY A 153 2.55 -6.08 14.28
C GLY A 153 3.18 -6.77 13.06
N PHE A 154 2.92 -8.07 12.85
CA PHE A 154 3.35 -8.75 11.63
C PHE A 154 2.47 -8.37 10.45
N LEU A 155 3.12 -8.04 9.34
CA LEU A 155 2.46 -7.72 8.08
C LEU A 155 2.38 -8.96 7.20
N PHE A 156 1.18 -9.30 6.77
CA PHE A 156 0.90 -10.37 5.83
C PHE A 156 0.54 -9.75 4.48
N VAL A 157 1.23 -10.18 3.44
CA VAL A 157 0.94 -9.73 2.08
C VAL A 157 0.63 -10.92 1.19
N THR A 158 -0.25 -10.73 0.22
CA THR A 158 -0.53 -11.72 -0.81
C THR A 158 -0.20 -11.15 -2.19
N ASN A 159 0.21 -12.03 -3.10
CA ASN A 159 0.41 -11.68 -4.50
C ASN A 159 -0.32 -12.67 -5.41
N SER A 160 -0.64 -12.26 -6.62
CA SER A 160 -1.37 -13.08 -7.59
C SER A 160 -0.47 -13.99 -8.43
N VAL A 161 0.85 -13.79 -8.39
CA VAL A 161 1.81 -14.51 -9.25
C VAL A 161 2.23 -15.85 -8.63
N PHE A 162 2.28 -15.91 -7.31
CA PHE A 162 2.57 -17.15 -6.57
C PHE A 162 1.56 -17.28 -5.45
N SER A 163 1.01 -18.49 -5.25
CA SER A 163 0.14 -18.84 -4.10
C SER A 163 0.90 -18.82 -2.77
N GLN A 164 1.77 -17.85 -2.55
CA GLN A 164 2.64 -17.76 -1.39
C GLN A 164 2.24 -16.54 -0.56
N GLN A 165 2.06 -16.78 0.73
CA GLN A 165 1.94 -15.70 1.71
C GLN A 165 3.34 -15.33 2.18
N ASP A 166 3.72 -14.09 1.99
CA ASP A 166 4.97 -13.56 2.50
C ASP A 166 4.72 -12.85 3.84
N LEU A 167 5.44 -13.29 4.86
CA LEU A 167 5.47 -12.67 6.17
C LEU A 167 6.55 -11.58 6.19
N LEU A 168 6.16 -10.34 6.34
CA LEU A 168 7.07 -9.23 6.54
C LEU A 168 7.11 -8.87 8.03
N SER A 169 8.25 -9.09 8.68
CA SER A 169 8.44 -8.62 10.05
C SER A 169 8.72 -7.13 10.02
N GLY A 170 7.81 -6.33 10.55
CA GLY A 170 8.09 -4.94 10.86
C GLY A 170 9.17 -4.90 11.95
N ALA A 171 10.36 -4.36 11.64
CA ALA A 171 11.37 -4.13 12.66
C ALA A 171 10.82 -3.15 13.70
N ALA A 172 10.87 -3.58 14.96
CA ALA A 172 10.54 -2.75 16.11
C ALA A 172 11.55 -1.61 16.27
#